data_4f81634f4af03b6b4566997acf518652
#
_entry.id   4f81634f4af03b6b4566997acf518652
#
_cell.length_a   1.000
_cell.length_b   1.000
_cell.length_c   1.000
_cell.angle_alpha   90.00
_cell.angle_beta   90.00
_cell.angle_gamma   90.00
#
_symmetry.space_group_name_H-M   'P 1'
#
loop_
_entity.id
_entity.type
_entity.pdbx_description
1 polymer ?
#
loop_
_entity_poly.entity_id
_entity_poly.type
_entity_poly.pdbx_seq_one_letter_code
_entity_poly.pdbx_strand_id
1 'polypeptide(L)'
;MNKYKNLLPAYLKGLTAGKYTLSQAAVACGYTVVRMCQLKKQYELYGLSVLDNKNRGRIPANKTPDSLKNKIMALYASQPYSGLNFKYFCECLNNYENIKISYSNLLNIMREYGIKSPEAHKIKKAKPAHRPRVRRANFGDMLQIDGTPFEWFQRFGNNKKYCMVGAIDDATSKITALYITEYECLYGYMEILRQTINNYGCPREIYSDRAAIFCCTPKNKKNLTQWEQLAGLHDKKTQWQRILEELNIRQILAWSPEAKGRVERMWLTLQKRLPTELYRAGCDTVEKANVFLQKYVDRFNVQFGVTPARDDSFFLPCSANLDVVLSAQFPRLTDSHGCISFHSYKFAVEAPRVRCRKLILHVSENGLFARFENDTNFYPVRLLDDFVGSGLGETMPQVVQDIVYRYMYAYAKEISA
;
A
#
# COMPACT_ATOMS: atom_id res chain seq x y z
N MET A 1 -28.54 12.77 -35.14
CA MET A 1 -30.02 12.88 -35.41
C MET A 1 -30.18 13.49 -36.77
N ASN A 2 -30.96 12.83 -37.66
CA ASN A 2 -31.15 13.29 -39.04
C ASN A 2 -31.97 14.57 -39.05
N LYS A 3 -31.38 15.69 -39.51
CA LYS A 3 -31.91 17.07 -39.51
C LYS A 3 -33.26 17.18 -40.26
N TYR A 4 -33.57 16.16 -41.06
CA TYR A 4 -34.76 16.13 -41.98
C TYR A 4 -35.92 15.29 -41.49
N LYS A 5 -35.84 14.68 -40.29
CA LYS A 5 -36.85 13.73 -39.79
C LYS A 5 -38.23 14.37 -39.59
N ASN A 6 -38.29 15.71 -39.35
CA ASN A 6 -39.54 16.44 -39.16
C ASN A 6 -40.28 16.77 -40.47
N LEU A 7 -39.58 16.69 -41.62
CA LEU A 7 -40.16 16.98 -42.93
C LEU A 7 -40.81 15.74 -43.57
N LEU A 8 -40.39 14.56 -43.16
CA LEU A 8 -40.79 13.27 -43.78
C LEU A 8 -42.34 13.04 -43.79
N PRO A 9 -43.09 13.34 -42.69
CA PRO A 9 -44.53 13.15 -42.69
C PRO A 9 -45.24 14.05 -43.76
N ALA A 10 -44.80 15.28 -43.89
CA ALA A 10 -45.37 16.24 -44.83
C ALA A 10 -45.12 15.84 -46.30
N TYR A 11 -43.87 15.36 -46.57
CA TYR A 11 -43.50 14.90 -47.92
C TYR A 11 -44.16 13.58 -48.29
N LEU A 12 -44.37 12.65 -47.36
CA LEU A 12 -45.13 11.42 -47.61
C LEU A 12 -46.59 11.72 -47.94
N LYS A 13 -47.23 12.63 -47.19
CA LYS A 13 -48.59 13.08 -47.49
C LYS A 13 -48.68 13.78 -48.84
N GLY A 14 -47.68 14.61 -49.20
CA GLY A 14 -47.61 15.26 -50.48
C GLY A 14 -47.36 14.35 -51.67
N LEU A 15 -46.59 13.27 -51.48
CA LEU A 15 -46.34 12.23 -52.48
C LEU A 15 -47.60 11.43 -52.82
N THR A 16 -48.43 11.10 -51.81
CA THR A 16 -49.73 10.43 -52.06
C THR A 16 -50.74 11.37 -52.69
N ALA A 17 -50.66 12.67 -52.41
CA ALA A 17 -51.48 13.68 -53.04
C ALA A 17 -51.00 14.18 -54.43
N GLY A 18 -49.92 13.60 -54.96
CA GLY A 18 -49.35 13.99 -56.26
C GLY A 18 -48.64 15.33 -56.30
N LYS A 19 -48.36 15.98 -55.14
CA LYS A 19 -47.74 17.32 -55.04
C LYS A 19 -46.24 17.33 -55.32
N TYR A 20 -45.59 16.19 -55.13
CA TYR A 20 -44.12 16.03 -55.25
C TYR A 20 -43.78 14.77 -56.04
N THR A 21 -42.68 14.79 -56.77
CA THR A 21 -42.09 13.59 -57.35
C THR A 21 -41.27 12.84 -56.31
N LEU A 22 -41.05 11.51 -56.52
CA LEU A 22 -40.20 10.68 -55.61
C LEU A 22 -38.79 11.25 -55.45
N SER A 23 -38.21 11.78 -56.56
CA SER A 23 -36.89 12.40 -56.55
C SER A 23 -36.83 13.65 -55.71
N GLN A 24 -37.82 14.53 -55.84
CA GLN A 24 -37.91 15.77 -55.04
C GLN A 24 -38.04 15.47 -53.54
N ALA A 25 -38.91 14.52 -53.19
CA ALA A 25 -39.09 14.13 -51.77
C ALA A 25 -37.87 13.42 -51.21
N ALA A 26 -37.17 12.61 -52.00
CA ALA A 26 -35.95 11.93 -51.60
C ALA A 26 -34.82 12.94 -51.26
N VAL A 27 -34.59 13.89 -52.13
CA VAL A 27 -33.60 14.97 -51.91
C VAL A 27 -33.95 15.77 -50.69
N ALA A 28 -35.20 16.24 -50.56
CA ALA A 28 -35.66 17.07 -49.44
C ALA A 28 -35.56 16.35 -48.08
N CYS A 29 -35.76 15.06 -48.05
CA CYS A 29 -35.72 14.25 -46.82
C CYS A 29 -34.37 13.59 -46.57
N GLY A 30 -33.39 13.72 -47.51
CA GLY A 30 -32.08 13.09 -47.38
C GLY A 30 -32.11 11.53 -47.50
N TYR A 31 -33.05 11.00 -48.31
CA TYR A 31 -33.18 9.58 -48.59
C TYR A 31 -32.83 9.24 -50.06
N THR A 32 -32.56 7.98 -50.33
CA THR A 32 -32.50 7.50 -51.72
C THR A 32 -33.93 7.40 -52.31
N VAL A 33 -34.04 7.54 -53.64
CA VAL A 33 -35.32 7.42 -54.33
C VAL A 33 -35.98 6.06 -54.05
N VAL A 34 -35.19 4.97 -54.03
CA VAL A 34 -35.66 3.61 -53.72
C VAL A 34 -36.25 3.56 -52.29
N ARG A 35 -35.57 4.15 -51.31
CA ARG A 35 -36.07 4.19 -49.95
C ARG A 35 -37.33 5.03 -49.81
N MET A 36 -37.41 6.14 -50.52
CA MET A 36 -38.61 7.00 -50.52
C MET A 36 -39.82 6.27 -51.17
N CYS A 37 -39.60 5.52 -52.23
CA CYS A 37 -40.62 4.68 -52.85
C CYS A 37 -41.17 3.59 -51.87
N GLN A 38 -40.26 2.94 -51.14
CA GLN A 38 -40.65 1.98 -50.10
C GLN A 38 -41.47 2.63 -49.00
N LEU A 39 -41.04 3.80 -48.52
CA LEU A 39 -41.75 4.55 -47.48
C LEU A 39 -43.10 5.01 -47.94
N LYS A 40 -43.26 5.45 -49.23
CA LYS A 40 -44.54 5.80 -49.83
C LYS A 40 -45.50 4.62 -49.81
N LYS A 41 -45.10 3.47 -50.34
CA LYS A 41 -45.92 2.25 -50.33
C LYS A 41 -46.37 1.83 -48.93
N GLN A 42 -45.42 1.90 -47.96
CA GLN A 42 -45.76 1.61 -46.57
C GLN A 42 -46.70 2.64 -45.96
N TYR A 43 -46.53 3.92 -46.29
CA TYR A 43 -47.40 5.00 -45.82
C TYR A 43 -48.82 4.87 -46.38
N GLU A 44 -48.96 4.44 -47.61
CA GLU A 44 -50.29 4.13 -48.25
C GLU A 44 -51.03 3.00 -47.54
N LEU A 45 -50.29 2.03 -47.01
CA LEU A 45 -50.86 0.87 -46.29
C LEU A 45 -51.11 1.13 -44.79
N TYR A 46 -50.18 1.83 -44.13
CA TYR A 46 -50.17 1.92 -42.66
C TYR A 46 -50.24 3.36 -42.13
N GLY A 47 -50.32 4.35 -43.00
CA GLY A 47 -50.37 5.76 -42.61
C GLY A 47 -49.09 6.21 -41.89
N LEU A 48 -49.20 7.18 -40.97
CA LEU A 48 -48.08 7.75 -40.23
C LEU A 48 -47.41 6.77 -39.26
N SER A 49 -48.07 5.66 -38.91
CA SER A 49 -47.48 4.66 -38.00
C SER A 49 -46.21 4.00 -38.55
N VAL A 50 -45.97 4.11 -39.88
CA VAL A 50 -44.72 3.69 -40.53
C VAL A 50 -43.50 4.43 -40.01
N LEU A 51 -43.71 5.63 -39.52
CA LEU A 51 -42.64 6.49 -38.98
C LEU A 51 -42.32 6.20 -37.50
N ASP A 52 -43.17 5.39 -36.86
CA ASP A 52 -42.91 4.98 -35.48
C ASP A 52 -41.74 4.02 -35.44
N ASN A 53 -40.83 4.31 -34.53
CA ASN A 53 -39.68 3.43 -34.32
C ASN A 53 -40.18 2.08 -33.74
N LYS A 54 -40.22 1.02 -34.55
CA LYS A 54 -40.64 -0.34 -34.15
C LYS A 54 -39.81 -0.89 -32.95
N ASN A 55 -38.65 -0.30 -32.67
CA ASN A 55 -37.83 -0.65 -31.51
C ASN A 55 -38.17 0.21 -30.28
N ARG A 56 -39.14 1.14 -30.36
CA ARG A 56 -39.54 1.95 -29.20
C ARG A 56 -40.20 1.04 -28.17
N GLY A 57 -39.61 0.97 -26.98
CA GLY A 57 -40.08 0.07 -25.91
C GLY A 57 -39.48 -1.34 -25.92
N ARG A 58 -38.68 -1.73 -26.94
CA ARG A 58 -37.99 -3.03 -26.92
C ARG A 58 -36.92 -3.02 -25.81
N ILE A 59 -37.04 -3.95 -24.88
CA ILE A 59 -36.03 -4.19 -23.85
C ILE A 59 -34.84 -4.88 -24.52
N PRO A 60 -33.62 -4.29 -24.48
CA PRO A 60 -32.41 -4.94 -24.98
C PRO A 60 -32.18 -6.27 -24.27
N ALA A 61 -31.75 -7.30 -24.98
CA ALA A 61 -31.48 -8.62 -24.40
C ALA A 61 -30.38 -8.60 -23.29
N ASN A 62 -29.50 -7.60 -23.34
CA ASN A 62 -28.42 -7.38 -22.36
C ASN A 62 -28.79 -6.39 -21.26
N LYS A 63 -30.09 -5.99 -21.12
CA LYS A 63 -30.51 -5.12 -20.02
C LYS A 63 -30.35 -5.88 -18.70
N THR A 64 -29.61 -5.26 -17.75
CA THR A 64 -29.46 -5.84 -16.41
C THR A 64 -30.83 -5.91 -15.71
N PRO A 65 -31.23 -7.06 -15.17
CA PRO A 65 -32.49 -7.21 -14.44
C PRO A 65 -32.55 -6.28 -13.24
N ASP A 66 -33.74 -5.76 -12.94
CA ASP A 66 -33.92 -4.82 -11.83
C ASP A 66 -33.66 -5.50 -10.45
N SER A 67 -33.94 -6.81 -10.34
CA SER A 67 -33.58 -7.61 -9.17
C SER A 67 -32.06 -7.59 -8.89
N LEU A 68 -31.23 -7.71 -9.95
CA LEU A 68 -29.78 -7.64 -9.81
C LEU A 68 -29.30 -6.23 -9.49
N LYS A 69 -29.93 -5.20 -10.07
CA LYS A 69 -29.63 -3.80 -9.70
C LYS A 69 -29.90 -3.55 -8.22
N ASN A 70 -31.05 -3.96 -7.72
CA ASN A 70 -31.40 -3.81 -6.30
C ASN A 70 -30.43 -4.55 -5.39
N LYS A 71 -29.99 -5.77 -5.77
CA LYS A 71 -28.96 -6.52 -5.03
C LYS A 71 -27.63 -5.75 -4.97
N ILE A 72 -27.18 -5.20 -6.09
CA ILE A 72 -25.95 -4.38 -6.17
C ILE A 72 -26.06 -3.15 -5.28
N MET A 73 -27.22 -2.50 -5.29
CA MET A 73 -27.46 -1.31 -4.44
C MET A 73 -27.47 -1.65 -2.95
N ALA A 74 -28.11 -2.74 -2.58
CA ALA A 74 -28.11 -3.23 -1.18
C ALA A 74 -26.69 -3.55 -0.71
N LEU A 75 -25.88 -4.20 -1.55
CA LEU A 75 -24.47 -4.46 -1.25
C LEU A 75 -23.68 -3.15 -1.10
N TYR A 76 -23.87 -2.18 -2.00
CA TYR A 76 -23.14 -0.90 -1.90
C TYR A 76 -23.50 -0.08 -0.65
N ALA A 77 -24.72 -0.21 -0.15
CA ALA A 77 -25.18 0.45 1.08
C ALA A 77 -24.68 -0.23 2.36
N SER A 78 -24.28 -1.49 2.29
CA SER A 78 -23.86 -2.28 3.45
C SER A 78 -22.33 -2.31 3.63
N GLN A 79 -21.87 -2.66 4.84
CA GLN A 79 -20.47 -3.00 5.09
C GLN A 79 -20.13 -4.34 4.39
N PRO A 80 -18.93 -4.50 3.88
CA PRO A 80 -17.81 -3.55 3.88
C PRO A 80 -17.74 -2.60 2.67
N TYR A 81 -18.77 -2.54 1.82
CA TYR A 81 -18.72 -1.88 0.50
C TYR A 81 -19.14 -0.42 0.51
N SER A 82 -19.75 0.05 1.59
CA SER A 82 -20.21 1.44 1.72
C SER A 82 -19.07 2.43 1.49
N GLY A 83 -19.31 3.41 0.60
CA GLY A 83 -18.34 4.48 0.31
C GLY A 83 -17.13 4.08 -0.53
N LEU A 84 -17.08 2.86 -1.09
CA LEU A 84 -16.01 2.47 -2.00
C LEU A 84 -16.08 3.23 -3.32
N ASN A 85 -14.91 3.46 -3.94
CA ASN A 85 -14.89 3.90 -5.32
C ASN A 85 -15.45 2.80 -6.23
N PHE A 86 -16.16 3.20 -7.29
CA PHE A 86 -16.90 2.28 -8.14
C PHE A 86 -16.02 1.25 -8.87
N LYS A 87 -14.74 1.60 -9.16
CA LYS A 87 -13.84 0.66 -9.81
C LYS A 87 -13.52 -0.51 -8.89
N TYR A 88 -13.15 -0.22 -7.64
CA TYR A 88 -12.85 -1.26 -6.66
C TYR A 88 -14.12 -2.03 -6.26
N PHE A 89 -15.26 -1.36 -6.12
CA PHE A 89 -16.53 -2.04 -5.88
C PHE A 89 -16.89 -3.02 -7.01
N CYS A 90 -16.67 -2.62 -8.27
CA CYS A 90 -16.85 -3.53 -9.42
C CYS A 90 -15.96 -4.78 -9.31
N GLU A 91 -14.70 -4.62 -8.91
CA GLU A 91 -13.80 -5.74 -8.68
C GLU A 91 -14.30 -6.64 -7.53
N CYS A 92 -14.81 -6.05 -6.44
CA CYS A 92 -15.41 -6.81 -5.32
C CYS A 92 -16.63 -7.63 -5.76
N LEU A 93 -17.53 -7.03 -6.54
CA LEU A 93 -18.69 -7.75 -7.09
C LEU A 93 -18.27 -8.96 -7.93
N ASN A 94 -17.27 -8.79 -8.79
CA ASN A 94 -16.79 -9.85 -9.68
C ASN A 94 -16.01 -10.95 -8.94
N ASN A 95 -15.21 -10.59 -7.95
CA ASN A 95 -14.27 -11.50 -7.30
C ASN A 95 -14.88 -12.18 -6.07
N TYR A 96 -15.81 -11.53 -5.38
CA TYR A 96 -16.28 -11.98 -4.08
C TYR A 96 -17.78 -12.26 -4.01
N GLU A 97 -18.60 -11.53 -4.79
CA GLU A 97 -20.05 -11.65 -4.73
C GLU A 97 -20.65 -12.51 -5.87
N ASN A 98 -19.79 -13.09 -6.72
CA ASN A 98 -20.18 -13.85 -7.91
C ASN A 98 -21.11 -13.08 -8.88
N ILE A 99 -21.02 -11.74 -8.86
CA ILE A 99 -21.78 -10.87 -9.75
C ILE A 99 -20.87 -10.41 -10.88
N LYS A 100 -21.00 -11.03 -12.06
CA LYS A 100 -20.21 -10.66 -13.25
C LYS A 100 -20.80 -9.42 -13.92
N ILE A 101 -20.13 -8.28 -13.72
CA ILE A 101 -20.57 -6.99 -14.26
C ILE A 101 -19.38 -6.19 -14.79
N SER A 102 -19.57 -5.51 -15.92
CA SER A 102 -18.57 -4.59 -16.43
C SER A 102 -18.62 -3.25 -15.66
N TYR A 103 -17.47 -2.57 -15.59
CA TYR A 103 -17.40 -1.26 -14.95
C TYR A 103 -18.35 -0.23 -15.56
N SER A 104 -18.51 -0.23 -16.90
CA SER A 104 -19.44 0.67 -17.62
C SER A 104 -20.90 0.41 -17.25
N ASN A 105 -21.27 -0.86 -17.09
CA ASN A 105 -22.64 -1.22 -16.69
C ASN A 105 -22.89 -0.81 -15.23
N LEU A 106 -21.94 -1.08 -14.32
CA LEU A 106 -22.03 -0.61 -12.94
C LEU A 106 -22.19 0.93 -12.86
N LEU A 107 -21.40 1.68 -13.65
CA LEU A 107 -21.54 3.14 -13.72
C LEU A 107 -22.93 3.59 -14.15
N ASN A 108 -23.53 2.91 -15.12
CA ASN A 108 -24.88 3.23 -15.57
C ASN A 108 -25.92 2.95 -14.48
N ILE A 109 -25.79 1.83 -13.76
CA ILE A 109 -26.65 1.51 -12.61
C ILE A 109 -26.49 2.60 -11.54
N MET A 110 -25.27 2.93 -11.12
CA MET A 110 -25.04 3.95 -10.09
C MET A 110 -25.62 5.31 -10.47
N ARG A 111 -25.55 5.70 -11.76
CA ARG A 111 -26.16 6.94 -12.28
C ARG A 111 -27.69 6.89 -12.28
N GLU A 112 -28.27 5.74 -12.62
CA GLU A 112 -29.73 5.52 -12.60
C GLU A 112 -30.29 5.74 -11.19
N TYR A 113 -29.55 5.31 -10.16
CA TYR A 113 -29.90 5.54 -8.74
C TYR A 113 -29.39 6.86 -8.16
N GLY A 114 -28.82 7.75 -8.97
CA GLY A 114 -28.35 9.07 -8.55
C GLY A 114 -27.10 9.07 -7.68
N ILE A 115 -26.39 7.93 -7.55
CA ILE A 115 -25.20 7.82 -6.71
C ILE A 115 -23.98 8.32 -7.47
N LYS A 116 -23.21 9.21 -6.83
CA LYS A 116 -21.95 9.72 -7.35
C LYS A 116 -20.77 9.00 -6.72
N SER A 117 -19.71 8.75 -7.51
CA SER A 117 -18.48 8.17 -6.97
C SER A 117 -17.85 9.11 -5.94
N PRO A 118 -17.37 8.62 -4.79
CA PRO A 118 -16.66 9.44 -3.79
C PRO A 118 -15.47 10.23 -4.34
N GLU A 119 -14.93 9.82 -5.48
CA GLU A 119 -13.80 10.48 -6.15
C GLU A 119 -14.23 11.49 -7.23
N ALA A 120 -15.50 11.54 -7.60
CA ALA A 120 -15.99 12.38 -8.70
C ALA A 120 -15.87 13.91 -8.45
N HIS A 121 -15.74 14.31 -7.19
CA HIS A 121 -15.70 15.72 -6.77
C HIS A 121 -14.29 16.30 -6.57
N LYS A 122 -13.24 15.48 -6.72
CA LYS A 122 -11.87 15.98 -6.62
C LYS A 122 -11.52 16.75 -7.89
N ILE A 123 -11.71 18.08 -7.86
CA ILE A 123 -11.18 18.98 -8.89
C ILE A 123 -9.67 18.78 -8.92
N LYS A 124 -9.15 18.18 -9.99
CA LYS A 124 -7.71 18.04 -10.20
C LYS A 124 -7.15 19.45 -10.41
N LYS A 125 -6.59 20.07 -9.38
CA LYS A 125 -5.71 21.22 -9.58
C LYS A 125 -4.58 20.74 -10.51
N ALA A 126 -4.36 21.48 -11.59
CA ALA A 126 -3.23 21.23 -12.49
C ALA A 126 -1.93 21.28 -11.64
N LYS A 127 -1.32 20.14 -11.42
CA LYS A 127 0.00 20.08 -10.79
C LYS A 127 1.02 20.46 -11.87
N PRO A 128 2.06 21.25 -11.54
CA PRO A 128 3.16 21.48 -12.47
C PRO A 128 3.70 20.12 -12.94
N ALA A 129 3.98 19.99 -14.23
CA ALA A 129 4.47 18.75 -14.82
C ALA A 129 5.93 18.53 -14.38
N HIS A 130 6.12 17.79 -13.28
CA HIS A 130 7.45 17.30 -12.91
C HIS A 130 7.81 16.12 -13.82
N ARG A 131 9.03 16.13 -14.36
CA ARG A 131 9.54 14.99 -15.13
C ARG A 131 9.58 13.78 -14.19
N PRO A 132 8.88 12.68 -14.50
CA PRO A 132 8.92 11.49 -13.67
C PRO A 132 10.35 10.94 -13.66
N ARG A 133 10.85 10.56 -12.48
CA ARG A 133 12.14 9.88 -12.37
C ARG A 133 12.09 8.57 -13.17
N VAL A 134 13.14 8.32 -13.96
CA VAL A 134 13.29 7.08 -14.72
C VAL A 134 13.29 5.88 -13.76
N ARG A 135 12.59 4.81 -14.12
CA ARG A 135 12.58 3.56 -13.36
C ARG A 135 13.94 2.90 -13.40
N ARG A 136 14.28 2.17 -12.35
CA ARG A 136 15.38 1.20 -12.39
C ARG A 136 15.04 0.10 -13.40
N ALA A 137 16.06 -0.50 -13.99
CA ALA A 137 15.85 -1.51 -15.02
C ALA A 137 15.56 -2.90 -14.45
N ASN A 138 16.16 -3.24 -13.31
CA ASN A 138 16.20 -4.58 -12.76
C ASN A 138 15.43 -4.66 -11.44
N PHE A 139 14.77 -5.79 -11.20
CA PHE A 139 14.14 -6.11 -9.92
C PHE A 139 15.19 -6.21 -8.81
N GLY A 140 14.96 -5.54 -7.68
CA GLY A 140 15.89 -5.53 -6.53
C GLY A 140 17.03 -4.53 -6.63
N ASP A 141 17.12 -3.74 -7.72
CA ASP A 141 18.14 -2.68 -7.84
C ASP A 141 17.88 -1.56 -6.81
N MET A 142 16.62 -1.16 -6.60
CA MET A 142 16.29 -0.16 -5.59
C MET A 142 14.88 -0.38 -5.03
N LEU A 143 14.76 -0.43 -3.71
CA LEU A 143 13.49 -0.40 -3.00
C LEU A 143 13.21 1.00 -2.46
N GLN A 144 11.99 1.48 -2.64
CA GLN A 144 11.48 2.65 -1.91
C GLN A 144 10.79 2.16 -0.65
N ILE A 145 11.20 2.67 0.51
CA ILE A 145 10.57 2.39 1.80
C ILE A 145 9.91 3.64 2.35
N ASP A 146 8.80 3.45 3.03
CA ASP A 146 8.05 4.54 3.64
C ASP A 146 7.06 4.00 4.67
N GLY A 147 6.62 4.87 5.60
CA GLY A 147 5.56 4.59 6.55
C GLY A 147 4.37 5.51 6.32
N THR A 148 3.16 5.02 6.54
CA THR A 148 1.96 5.84 6.46
C THR A 148 1.00 5.55 7.61
N PRO A 149 0.69 6.56 8.45
CA PRO A 149 -0.36 6.43 9.45
C PRO A 149 -1.74 6.51 8.76
N PHE A 150 -2.62 5.55 9.04
CA PHE A 150 -3.96 5.52 8.49
C PHE A 150 -4.91 4.70 9.38
N GLU A 151 -6.22 4.89 9.23
CA GLU A 151 -7.26 4.17 9.96
C GLU A 151 -7.55 2.81 9.29
N TRP A 152 -6.58 1.89 9.36
CA TRP A 152 -6.64 0.61 8.66
C TRP A 152 -7.82 -0.27 9.08
N PHE A 153 -8.27 -0.13 10.33
CA PHE A 153 -9.35 -0.91 10.93
C PHE A 153 -10.69 -0.16 11.00
N GLN A 154 -10.85 0.96 10.27
CA GLN A 154 -12.05 1.77 10.29
C GLN A 154 -13.34 1.01 9.98
N ARG A 155 -13.27 -0.06 9.18
CA ARG A 155 -14.42 -0.91 8.85
C ARG A 155 -14.93 -1.72 10.02
N PHE A 156 -14.11 -1.94 11.03
CA PHE A 156 -14.47 -2.56 12.30
C PHE A 156 -14.94 -1.53 13.36
N GLY A 157 -15.05 -0.25 12.99
CA GLY A 157 -15.38 0.84 13.92
C GLY A 157 -14.18 1.36 14.72
N ASN A 158 -12.96 0.86 14.44
CA ASN A 158 -11.73 1.35 15.07
C ASN A 158 -11.10 2.42 14.20
N ASN A 159 -11.27 3.69 14.61
CA ASN A 159 -10.74 4.87 13.92
C ASN A 159 -9.33 5.29 14.42
N LYS A 160 -8.69 4.47 15.26
CA LYS A 160 -7.28 4.68 15.64
C LYS A 160 -6.39 4.56 14.41
N LYS A 161 -5.44 5.48 14.28
CA LYS A 161 -4.43 5.42 13.22
C LYS A 161 -3.30 4.49 13.66
N TYR A 162 -2.99 3.53 12.81
CA TYR A 162 -1.83 2.66 12.93
C TYR A 162 -0.88 2.96 11.78
N CYS A 163 0.41 2.82 11.99
CA CYS A 163 1.39 3.03 10.94
C CYS A 163 1.60 1.73 10.16
N MET A 164 1.39 1.79 8.85
CA MET A 164 1.85 0.73 7.96
C MET A 164 3.15 1.14 7.33
N VAL A 165 4.17 0.32 7.48
CA VAL A 165 5.44 0.45 6.78
C VAL A 165 5.48 -0.51 5.60
N GLY A 166 6.14 -0.12 4.52
CA GLY A 166 6.19 -0.94 3.32
C GLY A 166 7.39 -0.66 2.44
N ALA A 167 7.74 -1.66 1.66
CA ALA A 167 8.80 -1.60 0.67
C ALA A 167 8.23 -1.93 -0.72
N ILE A 168 8.52 -1.07 -1.70
CA ILE A 168 8.11 -1.24 -3.09
C ILE A 168 9.33 -1.18 -4.00
N ASP A 169 9.44 -2.14 -4.91
CA ASP A 169 10.50 -2.15 -5.90
C ASP A 169 10.28 -1.10 -6.98
N ASP A 170 11.34 -0.37 -7.30
CA ASP A 170 11.31 0.75 -8.25
C ASP A 170 11.09 0.28 -9.69
N ALA A 171 11.66 -0.83 -10.07
CA ALA A 171 11.57 -1.38 -11.42
C ALA A 171 10.19 -1.96 -11.71
N THR A 172 9.66 -2.77 -10.81
CA THR A 172 8.47 -3.58 -11.03
C THR A 172 7.21 -3.05 -10.39
N SER A 173 7.32 -2.07 -9.48
CA SER A 173 6.23 -1.64 -8.60
C SER A 173 5.61 -2.79 -7.78
N LYS A 174 6.32 -3.91 -7.63
CA LYS A 174 5.92 -4.98 -6.71
C LYS A 174 6.22 -4.56 -5.28
N ILE A 175 5.31 -4.82 -4.39
CA ILE A 175 5.53 -4.70 -2.95
C ILE A 175 6.38 -5.90 -2.53
N THR A 176 7.49 -5.67 -1.84
CA THR A 176 8.32 -6.75 -1.31
C THR A 176 7.95 -7.12 0.12
N ALA A 177 7.44 -6.17 0.88
CA ALA A 177 6.96 -6.38 2.24
C ALA A 177 5.99 -5.29 2.70
N LEU A 178 5.07 -5.65 3.60
CA LEU A 178 4.18 -4.75 4.35
C LEU A 178 4.11 -5.21 5.79
N TYR A 179 4.10 -4.26 6.72
CA TYR A 179 3.95 -4.52 8.14
C TYR A 179 3.21 -3.37 8.83
N ILE A 180 2.29 -3.69 9.75
CA ILE A 180 1.56 -2.70 10.55
C ILE A 180 2.14 -2.69 11.96
N THR A 181 2.37 -1.48 12.48
CA THR A 181 2.75 -1.21 13.85
C THR A 181 1.81 -0.16 14.46
N GLU A 182 1.85 0.00 15.76
CA GLU A 182 1.06 1.04 16.42
C GLU A 182 1.50 2.44 15.99
N TYR A 183 2.81 2.67 15.91
CA TYR A 183 3.45 3.92 15.49
C TYR A 183 4.56 3.62 14.48
N GLU A 184 5.04 4.64 13.79
CA GLU A 184 6.23 4.53 12.95
C GLU A 184 7.47 4.31 13.82
N CYS A 185 8.09 3.15 13.73
CA CYS A 185 9.18 2.72 14.59
C CYS A 185 10.23 1.91 13.82
N LEU A 186 11.42 1.77 14.42
CA LEU A 186 12.53 1.02 13.84
C LEU A 186 12.16 -0.45 13.59
N TYR A 187 11.42 -1.06 14.51
CA TYR A 187 11.00 -2.47 14.40
C TYR A 187 10.21 -2.75 13.13
N GLY A 188 9.25 -1.88 12.80
CA GLY A 188 8.47 -2.04 11.56
C GLY A 188 9.36 -2.07 10.31
N TYR A 189 10.38 -1.23 10.24
CA TYR A 189 11.33 -1.21 9.14
C TYR A 189 12.27 -2.42 9.15
N MET A 190 12.67 -2.91 10.31
CA MET A 190 13.41 -4.17 10.44
C MET A 190 12.59 -5.36 9.91
N GLU A 191 11.30 -5.40 10.22
CA GLU A 191 10.41 -6.48 9.78
C GLU A 191 10.18 -6.48 8.26
N ILE A 192 9.94 -5.31 7.64
CA ILE A 192 9.84 -5.29 6.17
C ILE A 192 11.16 -5.66 5.49
N LEU A 193 12.30 -5.33 6.09
CA LEU A 193 13.60 -5.74 5.58
C LEU A 193 13.81 -7.25 5.75
N ARG A 194 13.46 -7.83 6.92
CA ARG A 194 13.48 -9.27 7.18
C ARG A 194 12.64 -10.03 6.16
N GLN A 195 11.38 -9.62 5.96
CA GLN A 195 10.47 -10.24 4.99
C GLN A 195 11.03 -10.15 3.57
N THR A 196 11.54 -8.99 3.18
CA THR A 196 12.14 -8.79 1.86
C THR A 196 13.34 -9.72 1.64
N ILE A 197 14.25 -9.78 2.62
CA ILE A 197 15.47 -10.61 2.50
C ILE A 197 15.12 -12.09 2.47
N ASN A 198 14.19 -12.54 3.30
CA ASN A 198 13.77 -13.95 3.33
C ASN A 198 13.10 -14.38 2.02
N ASN A 199 12.34 -13.49 1.38
CA ASN A 199 11.61 -13.83 0.16
C ASN A 199 12.42 -13.65 -1.12
N TYR A 200 13.34 -12.66 -1.16
CA TYR A 200 14.01 -12.25 -2.39
C TYR A 200 15.55 -12.16 -2.24
N GLY A 201 16.07 -11.91 -1.05
CA GLY A 201 17.46 -11.56 -0.79
C GLY A 201 17.67 -10.08 -0.44
N CYS A 202 18.95 -9.67 -0.29
CA CYS A 202 19.31 -8.30 -0.02
C CYS A 202 19.16 -7.44 -1.28
N PRO A 203 18.40 -6.32 -1.25
CA PRO A 203 18.35 -5.37 -2.33
C PRO A 203 19.67 -4.62 -2.44
N ARG A 204 19.99 -4.12 -3.63
CA ARG A 204 21.21 -3.32 -3.84
C ARG A 204 21.13 -1.95 -3.16
N GLU A 205 19.98 -1.27 -3.27
CA GLU A 205 19.77 0.07 -2.74
C GLU A 205 18.43 0.18 -2.02
N ILE A 206 18.40 1.01 -0.96
CA ILE A 206 17.16 1.43 -0.28
C ILE A 206 17.05 2.95 -0.36
N TYR A 207 15.90 3.41 -0.83
CA TYR A 207 15.53 4.81 -0.95
C TYR A 207 14.54 5.19 0.15
N SER A 208 14.93 6.05 1.08
CA SER A 208 14.13 6.51 2.21
C SER A 208 14.07 8.03 2.28
N ASP A 209 13.22 8.59 3.15
CA ASP A 209 13.30 10.00 3.51
C ASP A 209 14.43 10.26 4.53
N ARG A 210 14.39 11.46 5.12
CA ARG A 210 15.34 11.91 6.12
C ARG A 210 14.77 11.89 7.53
N ALA A 211 13.83 10.98 7.82
CA ALA A 211 13.36 10.81 9.19
C ALA A 211 14.49 10.37 10.12
N ALA A 212 14.33 10.64 11.42
CA ALA A 212 15.36 10.37 12.44
C ALA A 212 15.74 8.88 12.55
N ILE A 213 14.88 7.96 12.11
CA ILE A 213 15.18 6.54 12.00
C ILE A 213 16.29 6.31 10.97
N PHE A 214 16.23 7.01 9.83
CA PHE A 214 17.07 6.75 8.67
C PHE A 214 18.38 7.53 8.65
N CYS A 215 18.42 8.71 9.28
CA CYS A 215 19.65 9.51 9.32
C CYS A 215 19.67 10.47 10.50
N CYS A 216 20.87 10.77 10.99
CA CYS A 216 21.09 11.85 11.93
C CYS A 216 21.03 13.18 11.17
N THR A 217 20.11 14.07 11.54
CA THR A 217 20.03 15.42 10.99
C THR A 217 20.75 16.42 11.91
N PRO A 218 21.14 17.63 11.43
CA PRO A 218 21.74 18.66 12.30
C PRO A 218 20.88 19.03 13.50
N LYS A 219 19.56 18.90 13.41
CA LYS A 219 18.62 19.12 14.53
C LYS A 219 18.64 17.99 15.56
N ASN A 220 19.06 16.78 15.17
CA ASN A 220 19.10 15.57 15.99
C ASN A 220 20.55 15.12 16.25
N LYS A 221 21.56 15.97 16.04
CA LYS A 221 22.94 15.64 16.36
C LYS A 221 23.06 15.44 17.87
N LYS A 222 23.03 14.18 18.30
CA LYS A 222 23.52 13.82 19.61
C LYS A 222 25.04 13.99 19.59
N ASN A 223 25.59 14.72 20.54
CA ASN A 223 27.02 14.84 20.65
C ASN A 223 27.66 13.46 20.75
N LEU A 224 28.69 13.24 19.96
CA LEU A 224 29.50 12.03 20.05
C LEU A 224 30.07 11.94 21.48
N THR A 225 30.02 10.77 22.06
CA THR A 225 30.74 10.50 23.32
C THR A 225 32.24 10.64 23.08
N GLN A 226 33.02 10.91 24.14
CA GLN A 226 34.49 11.00 24.04
C GLN A 226 35.11 9.76 23.40
N TRP A 227 34.54 8.56 23.64
CA TRP A 227 34.96 7.30 23.01
C TRP A 227 34.67 7.22 21.52
N GLU A 228 33.53 7.71 21.08
CA GLU A 228 33.15 7.76 19.65
C GLU A 228 34.05 8.74 18.88
N GLN A 229 34.44 9.86 19.52
CA GLN A 229 35.39 10.83 18.96
C GLN A 229 36.82 10.26 18.86
N LEU A 230 37.29 9.58 19.93
CA LEU A 230 38.58 8.89 19.95
C LEU A 230 38.65 7.73 18.93
N ALA A 231 37.53 7.11 18.61
CA ALA A 231 37.41 6.09 17.56
C ALA A 231 37.38 6.67 16.15
N GLY A 232 37.53 8.00 15.99
CA GLY A 232 37.56 8.67 14.69
C GLY A 232 36.18 8.78 14.02
N LEU A 233 35.11 8.61 14.78
CA LEU A 233 33.75 8.78 14.23
C LEU A 233 33.44 10.28 14.12
N HIS A 234 33.18 10.74 12.92
CA HIS A 234 32.80 12.13 12.66
C HIS A 234 31.30 12.38 12.77
N ASP A 235 30.46 11.35 12.55
CA ASP A 235 29.01 11.41 12.64
C ASP A 235 28.44 10.15 13.31
N LYS A 236 27.42 10.36 14.16
CA LYS A 236 26.71 9.26 14.82
C LYS A 236 25.77 8.59 13.81
N LYS A 237 25.97 7.30 13.59
CA LYS A 237 25.09 6.51 12.73
C LYS A 237 23.82 6.10 13.46
N THR A 238 22.70 6.06 12.74
CA THR A 238 21.47 5.46 13.26
C THR A 238 21.59 3.94 13.27
N GLN A 239 20.77 3.25 14.05
CA GLN A 239 20.69 1.79 14.01
C GLN A 239 20.32 1.27 12.61
N TRP A 240 19.46 1.99 11.89
CA TRP A 240 19.12 1.67 10.51
C TRP A 240 20.33 1.73 9.57
N GLN A 241 21.12 2.80 9.65
CA GLN A 241 22.34 2.92 8.85
C GLN A 241 23.33 1.78 9.12
N ARG A 242 23.52 1.41 10.42
CA ARG A 242 24.35 0.27 10.79
C ARG A 242 23.85 -1.03 10.15
N ILE A 243 22.53 -1.29 10.24
CA ILE A 243 21.90 -2.49 9.63
C ILE A 243 22.20 -2.57 8.14
N LEU A 244 22.00 -1.47 7.41
CA LEU A 244 22.25 -1.44 5.98
C LEU A 244 23.71 -1.66 5.62
N GLU A 245 24.64 -1.11 6.40
CA GLU A 245 26.08 -1.33 6.23
C GLU A 245 26.47 -2.78 6.47
N GLU A 246 25.98 -3.41 7.53
CA GLU A 246 26.23 -4.83 7.82
C GLU A 246 25.69 -5.76 6.72
N LEU A 247 24.58 -5.36 6.06
CA LEU A 247 24.00 -6.08 4.95
C LEU A 247 24.57 -5.68 3.58
N ASN A 248 25.52 -4.75 3.55
CA ASN A 248 26.09 -4.17 2.33
C ASN A 248 25.02 -3.58 1.37
N ILE A 249 24.00 -2.95 1.95
CA ILE A 249 22.91 -2.29 1.21
C ILE A 249 23.18 -0.78 1.17
N ARG A 250 23.19 -0.17 -0.01
CA ARG A 250 23.40 1.27 -0.16
C ARG A 250 22.14 2.06 0.20
N GLN A 251 22.25 3.02 1.10
CA GLN A 251 21.16 3.95 1.40
C GLN A 251 21.20 5.18 0.49
N ILE A 252 20.03 5.55 -0.04
CA ILE A 252 19.82 6.80 -0.77
C ILE A 252 18.77 7.61 -0.02
N LEU A 253 19.15 8.80 0.47
CA LEU A 253 18.24 9.70 1.16
C LEU A 253 17.56 10.65 0.18
N ALA A 254 16.23 10.69 0.20
CA ALA A 254 15.44 11.59 -0.64
C ALA A 254 15.72 13.06 -0.29
N TRP A 255 15.91 13.89 -1.32
CA TRP A 255 16.02 15.34 -1.15
C TRP A 255 14.66 16.03 -1.21
N SER A 256 13.68 15.45 -1.89
CA SER A 256 12.34 16.00 -2.01
C SER A 256 11.28 14.90 -1.92
N PRO A 257 10.05 15.23 -1.45
CA PRO A 257 8.93 14.30 -1.40
C PRO A 257 8.56 13.73 -2.78
N GLU A 258 8.66 14.54 -3.85
CA GLU A 258 8.25 14.14 -5.21
C GLU A 258 9.07 12.97 -5.75
N ALA A 259 10.25 12.75 -5.21
CA ALA A 259 11.11 11.63 -5.60
C ALA A 259 10.57 10.25 -5.17
N LYS A 260 9.58 10.20 -4.25
CA LYS A 260 8.93 8.97 -3.73
C LYS A 260 7.61 8.60 -4.43
N GLY A 261 7.32 9.09 -5.61
CA GLY A 261 6.01 8.96 -6.28
C GLY A 261 5.50 7.52 -6.47
N ARG A 262 6.33 6.46 -6.34
CA ARG A 262 5.87 5.07 -6.43
C ARG A 262 5.28 4.59 -5.11
N VAL A 263 5.99 4.82 -4.01
CA VAL A 263 5.49 4.44 -2.68
C VAL A 263 4.24 5.24 -2.34
N GLU A 264 4.15 6.52 -2.73
CA GLU A 264 2.94 7.33 -2.56
C GLU A 264 1.72 6.74 -3.31
N ARG A 265 1.90 6.29 -4.56
CA ARG A 265 0.83 5.61 -5.31
C ARG A 265 0.43 4.28 -4.69
N MET A 266 1.39 3.54 -4.17
CA MET A 266 1.12 2.32 -3.42
C MET A 266 0.19 2.62 -2.24
N TRP A 267 0.53 3.63 -1.42
CA TRP A 267 -0.29 4.03 -0.27
C TRP A 267 -1.70 4.45 -0.68
N LEU A 268 -1.84 5.29 -1.71
CA LEU A 268 -3.14 5.68 -2.24
C LEU A 268 -4.00 4.48 -2.68
N THR A 269 -3.37 3.46 -3.24
CA THR A 269 -4.06 2.24 -3.66
C THR A 269 -4.45 1.38 -2.47
N LEU A 270 -3.54 1.19 -1.50
CA LEU A 270 -3.76 0.40 -0.30
C LEU A 270 -4.83 1.03 0.60
N GLN A 271 -4.77 2.34 0.86
CA GLN A 271 -5.75 3.06 1.68
C GLN A 271 -7.19 2.94 1.16
N LYS A 272 -7.35 2.80 -0.16
CA LYS A 272 -8.67 2.63 -0.79
C LYS A 272 -9.19 1.19 -0.76
N ARG A 273 -8.34 0.20 -0.57
CA ARG A 273 -8.66 -1.23 -0.73
C ARG A 273 -8.50 -2.02 0.54
N LEU A 274 -7.35 -1.86 1.19
CA LEU A 274 -6.94 -2.74 2.28
C LEU A 274 -7.88 -2.73 3.49
N PRO A 275 -8.49 -1.61 3.94
CA PRO A 275 -9.48 -1.66 5.02
C PRO A 275 -10.64 -2.61 4.74
N THR A 276 -11.08 -2.68 3.48
CA THR A 276 -12.14 -3.62 3.07
C THR A 276 -11.65 -5.06 3.02
N GLU A 277 -10.42 -5.29 2.55
CA GLU A 277 -9.81 -6.62 2.49
C GLU A 277 -9.58 -7.18 3.91
N LEU A 278 -9.07 -6.36 4.84
CA LEU A 278 -8.90 -6.73 6.25
C LEU A 278 -10.24 -7.09 6.90
N TYR A 279 -11.27 -6.28 6.66
CA TYR A 279 -12.61 -6.55 7.19
C TYR A 279 -13.17 -7.88 6.67
N ARG A 280 -13.04 -8.14 5.38
CA ARG A 280 -13.49 -9.40 4.76
C ARG A 280 -12.74 -10.62 5.30
N ALA A 281 -11.48 -10.45 5.61
CA ALA A 281 -10.64 -11.50 6.19
C ALA A 281 -10.81 -11.66 7.71
N GLY A 282 -11.63 -10.82 8.36
CA GLY A 282 -11.81 -10.84 9.83
C GLY A 282 -10.57 -10.42 10.61
N CYS A 283 -9.69 -9.62 9.99
CA CYS A 283 -8.44 -9.15 10.61
C CYS A 283 -8.68 -7.83 11.36
N ASP A 284 -9.13 -7.92 12.59
CA ASP A 284 -9.50 -6.81 13.48
C ASP A 284 -8.36 -6.35 14.40
N THR A 285 -7.24 -7.09 14.45
CA THR A 285 -6.05 -6.76 15.24
C THR A 285 -4.81 -6.63 14.36
N VAL A 286 -3.77 -5.99 14.90
CA VAL A 286 -2.47 -5.79 14.22
C VAL A 286 -1.83 -7.13 13.87
N GLU A 287 -1.87 -8.10 14.79
CA GLU A 287 -1.26 -9.42 14.62
C GLU A 287 -1.93 -10.18 13.47
N LYS A 288 -3.27 -10.27 13.49
CA LYS A 288 -4.04 -10.91 12.40
C LYS A 288 -3.78 -10.23 11.05
N ALA A 289 -3.72 -8.87 11.05
CA ALA A 289 -3.45 -8.11 9.86
C ALA A 289 -2.05 -8.40 9.30
N ASN A 290 -1.01 -8.47 10.13
CA ASN A 290 0.35 -8.78 9.71
C ASN A 290 0.47 -10.17 9.08
N VAL A 291 -0.22 -11.17 9.61
CA VAL A 291 -0.29 -12.52 8.99
C VAL A 291 -1.02 -12.47 7.64
N PHE A 292 -2.12 -11.72 7.55
CA PHE A 292 -2.88 -11.56 6.31
C PHE A 292 -2.08 -10.85 5.23
N LEU A 293 -1.31 -9.81 5.59
CA LEU A 293 -0.55 -8.99 4.64
C LEU A 293 0.47 -9.80 3.84
N GLN A 294 1.08 -10.83 4.41
CA GLN A 294 2.02 -11.70 3.70
C GLN A 294 1.39 -12.33 2.45
N LYS A 295 0.15 -12.83 2.58
CA LYS A 295 -0.61 -13.41 1.45
C LYS A 295 -1.23 -12.33 0.55
N TYR A 296 -1.57 -11.18 1.11
CA TYR A 296 -2.16 -10.09 0.35
C TYR A 296 -1.17 -9.46 -0.63
N VAL A 297 0.11 -9.35 -0.25
CA VAL A 297 1.19 -8.84 -1.10
C VAL A 297 1.27 -9.59 -2.42
N ASP A 298 1.17 -10.90 -2.42
CA ASP A 298 1.22 -11.71 -3.65
C ASP A 298 0.07 -11.36 -4.60
N ARG A 299 -1.17 -11.27 -4.06
CA ARG A 299 -2.34 -10.88 -4.86
C ARG A 299 -2.22 -9.46 -5.41
N PHE A 300 -1.71 -8.54 -4.60
CA PHE A 300 -1.47 -7.18 -5.02
C PHE A 300 -0.45 -7.12 -6.17
N ASN A 301 0.65 -7.86 -6.05
CA ASN A 301 1.72 -7.89 -7.03
C ASN A 301 1.28 -8.48 -8.38
N VAL A 302 0.41 -9.49 -8.37
CA VAL A 302 -0.20 -10.04 -9.60
C VAL A 302 -1.04 -8.97 -10.32
N GLN A 303 -1.77 -8.14 -9.56
CA GLN A 303 -2.68 -7.15 -10.14
C GLN A 303 -1.99 -5.85 -10.56
N PHE A 304 -0.99 -5.40 -9.81
CA PHE A 304 -0.40 -4.06 -9.96
C PHE A 304 1.09 -4.06 -10.33
N GLY A 305 1.73 -5.21 -10.23
CA GLY A 305 3.12 -5.35 -10.66
C GLY A 305 3.28 -5.15 -12.16
N VAL A 306 4.43 -4.63 -12.57
CA VAL A 306 4.80 -4.46 -13.97
C VAL A 306 6.07 -5.25 -14.27
N THR A 307 6.25 -5.67 -15.51
CA THR A 307 7.47 -6.34 -15.98
C THR A 307 8.64 -5.37 -15.91
N PRO A 308 9.79 -5.75 -15.35
CA PRO A 308 11.01 -4.92 -15.37
C PRO A 308 11.54 -4.77 -16.79
N ALA A 309 12.39 -3.78 -17.02
CA ALA A 309 13.02 -3.57 -18.33
C ALA A 309 14.09 -4.63 -18.65
N ARG A 310 14.62 -5.29 -17.63
CA ARG A 310 15.57 -6.40 -17.71
C ARG A 310 15.15 -7.52 -16.77
N ASP A 311 15.31 -8.77 -17.19
CA ASP A 311 14.86 -9.94 -16.44
C ASP A 311 15.79 -10.30 -15.28
N ASP A 312 17.06 -9.86 -15.29
CA ASP A 312 18.00 -10.14 -14.22
C ASP A 312 17.58 -9.50 -12.90
N SER A 313 17.62 -10.28 -11.83
CA SER A 313 17.40 -9.79 -10.48
C SER A 313 18.69 -9.29 -9.84
N PHE A 314 18.61 -8.17 -9.13
CA PHE A 314 19.73 -7.61 -8.35
C PHE A 314 19.62 -7.88 -6.84
N PHE A 315 18.68 -8.70 -6.43
CA PHE A 315 18.68 -9.25 -5.08
C PHE A 315 19.85 -10.23 -4.92
N LEU A 316 20.60 -10.06 -3.85
CA LEU A 316 21.74 -10.90 -3.52
C LEU A 316 21.39 -11.86 -2.38
N PRO A 317 21.90 -13.09 -2.40
CA PRO A 317 21.74 -14.00 -1.26
C PRO A 317 22.28 -13.37 0.03
N CYS A 318 21.58 -13.56 1.13
CA CYS A 318 22.02 -13.09 2.45
C CYS A 318 22.56 -14.26 3.27
N SER A 319 23.82 -14.20 3.65
CA SER A 319 24.44 -15.17 4.57
C SER A 319 24.48 -14.69 6.02
N ALA A 320 24.06 -13.44 6.30
CA ALA A 320 24.09 -12.88 7.63
C ALA A 320 22.98 -13.46 8.50
N ASN A 321 23.25 -13.62 9.79
CA ASN A 321 22.22 -13.94 10.77
C ASN A 321 21.34 -12.71 11.00
N LEU A 322 20.11 -12.71 10.43
CA LEU A 322 19.19 -11.57 10.50
C LEU A 322 18.74 -11.24 11.91
N ASP A 323 18.66 -12.19 12.84
CA ASP A 323 18.29 -11.91 14.23
C ASP A 323 19.36 -11.08 14.95
N VAL A 324 20.60 -11.26 14.53
CA VAL A 324 21.73 -10.46 15.03
C VAL A 324 21.75 -9.09 14.41
N VAL A 325 21.66 -9.03 13.09
CA VAL A 325 21.77 -7.76 12.34
C VAL A 325 20.57 -6.87 12.62
N LEU A 326 19.36 -7.43 12.65
CA LEU A 326 18.08 -6.72 12.87
C LEU A 326 17.79 -6.61 14.39
N SER A 327 18.76 -6.17 15.16
CA SER A 327 18.64 -5.79 16.58
C SER A 327 19.24 -4.39 16.79
N ALA A 328 18.82 -3.66 17.80
CA ALA A 328 19.52 -2.44 18.17
C ALA A 328 20.79 -2.80 18.96
N GLN A 329 21.94 -2.31 18.54
CA GLN A 329 23.26 -2.73 19.05
C GLN A 329 23.95 -1.59 19.80
N PHE A 330 24.52 -1.92 20.97
CA PHE A 330 25.20 -0.96 21.84
C PHE A 330 26.51 -1.55 22.35
N PRO A 331 27.67 -0.99 21.97
CA PRO A 331 28.95 -1.39 22.55
C PRO A 331 28.97 -1.10 24.06
N ARG A 332 29.39 -2.09 24.83
CA ARG A 332 29.52 -2.02 26.30
C ARG A 332 30.82 -2.68 26.75
N LEU A 333 31.22 -2.33 27.99
CA LEU A 333 32.31 -2.97 28.68
C LEU A 333 31.76 -3.55 29.99
N THR A 334 32.07 -4.80 30.27
CA THR A 334 31.74 -5.40 31.58
C THR A 334 32.68 -4.89 32.65
N ASP A 335 32.17 -4.75 33.86
CA ASP A 335 32.96 -4.41 35.05
C ASP A 335 33.74 -5.64 35.58
N SER A 336 34.40 -5.45 36.72
CA SER A 336 35.14 -6.52 37.43
C SER A 336 34.25 -7.67 37.91
N HIS A 337 32.94 -7.46 37.99
CA HIS A 337 31.95 -8.45 38.41
C HIS A 337 31.23 -9.10 37.21
N GLY A 338 31.55 -8.67 35.98
CA GLY A 338 30.91 -9.19 34.77
C GLY A 338 29.58 -8.54 34.46
N CYS A 339 29.30 -7.37 34.99
CA CYS A 339 28.08 -6.63 34.81
C CYS A 339 28.25 -5.47 33.81
N ILE A 340 27.15 -5.09 33.16
CA ILE A 340 27.09 -3.89 32.31
C ILE A 340 26.07 -2.91 32.86
N SER A 341 26.30 -1.62 32.65
CA SER A 341 25.32 -0.56 32.93
C SER A 341 24.63 -0.14 31.64
N PHE A 342 23.30 -0.10 31.67
CA PHE A 342 22.47 0.34 30.55
C PHE A 342 21.19 1.01 31.07
N HIS A 343 20.91 2.25 30.66
CA HIS A 343 19.78 3.05 31.15
C HIS A 343 19.68 3.16 32.67
N SER A 344 20.82 3.41 33.33
CA SER A 344 20.91 3.51 34.80
C SER A 344 20.67 2.21 35.57
N TYR A 345 20.41 1.12 34.87
CA TYR A 345 20.27 -0.23 35.46
C TYR A 345 21.55 -1.03 35.29
N LYS A 346 21.76 -1.97 36.20
CA LYS A 346 22.86 -2.94 36.13
C LYS A 346 22.33 -4.30 35.69
N PHE A 347 23.03 -4.89 34.75
CA PHE A 347 22.70 -6.20 34.19
C PHE A 347 23.90 -7.15 34.33
N ALA A 348 23.67 -8.35 34.78
CA ALA A 348 24.65 -9.43 34.75
C ALA A 348 24.63 -10.11 33.38
N VAL A 349 25.77 -10.38 32.80
CA VAL A 349 25.93 -11.15 31.58
C VAL A 349 26.19 -12.61 31.96
N GLU A 350 25.30 -13.50 31.55
CA GLU A 350 25.37 -14.92 31.90
C GLU A 350 26.31 -15.69 30.94
N ALA A 351 27.60 -15.40 31.05
CA ALA A 351 28.64 -15.99 30.20
C ALA A 351 29.90 -16.37 31.01
N PRO A 352 30.69 -17.31 30.54
CA PRO A 352 32.00 -17.61 31.15
C PRO A 352 33.00 -16.47 30.86
N ARG A 353 33.90 -16.21 31.86
CA ARG A 353 35.01 -15.22 31.73
C ARG A 353 34.57 -13.81 31.27
N VAL A 354 33.60 -13.25 31.95
CA VAL A 354 32.94 -11.99 31.58
C VAL A 354 33.64 -10.71 32.04
N ARG A 355 34.65 -10.76 32.90
CA ARG A 355 35.22 -9.60 33.58
C ARG A 355 36.02 -8.71 32.63
N CYS A 356 35.78 -7.39 32.68
CA CYS A 356 36.50 -6.38 31.93
C CYS A 356 36.63 -6.66 30.42
N ARG A 357 35.57 -7.17 29.81
CA ARG A 357 35.54 -7.50 28.38
C ARG A 357 34.59 -6.61 27.61
N LYS A 358 35.01 -6.26 26.39
CA LYS A 358 34.14 -5.55 25.43
C LYS A 358 33.12 -6.51 24.86
N LEU A 359 31.88 -6.02 24.77
CA LEU A 359 30.75 -6.75 24.16
C LEU A 359 29.81 -5.80 23.41
N ILE A 360 28.97 -6.37 22.59
CA ILE A 360 27.81 -5.68 22.00
C ILE A 360 26.56 -6.18 22.72
N LEU A 361 25.82 -5.25 23.33
CA LEU A 361 24.49 -5.50 23.85
C LEU A 361 23.49 -5.39 22.71
N HIS A 362 22.75 -6.45 22.46
CA HIS A 362 21.68 -6.53 21.48
C HIS A 362 20.33 -6.33 22.16
N VAL A 363 19.54 -5.41 21.66
CA VAL A 363 18.15 -5.21 22.06
C VAL A 363 17.27 -5.67 20.89
N SER A 364 16.47 -6.69 21.13
CA SER A 364 15.52 -7.27 20.16
C SER A 364 14.13 -7.36 20.79
N GLU A 365 13.13 -7.76 20.02
CA GLU A 365 11.77 -8.03 20.54
C GLU A 365 11.76 -9.13 21.61
N ASN A 366 12.74 -10.06 21.56
CA ASN A 366 12.88 -11.17 22.50
C ASN A 366 13.68 -10.81 23.76
N GLY A 367 14.11 -9.54 23.92
CA GLY A 367 14.85 -9.07 25.08
C GLY A 367 16.27 -8.62 24.81
N LEU A 368 17.10 -8.72 25.85
CA LEU A 368 18.48 -8.27 25.85
C LEU A 368 19.43 -9.47 25.78
N PHE A 369 20.39 -9.39 24.87
CA PHE A 369 21.44 -10.42 24.69
C PHE A 369 22.80 -9.75 24.55
N ALA A 370 23.85 -10.40 25.02
CA ALA A 370 25.22 -9.92 24.89
C ALA A 370 26.03 -10.84 23.97
N ARG A 371 26.88 -10.24 23.13
CA ARG A 371 27.87 -10.93 22.33
C ARG A 371 29.24 -10.30 22.53
N PHE A 372 30.25 -11.08 22.92
CA PHE A 372 31.61 -10.55 23.04
C PHE A 372 32.28 -10.37 21.68
N GLU A 373 33.25 -9.46 21.61
CA GLU A 373 34.11 -9.37 20.42
C GLU A 373 34.77 -10.72 20.17
N ASN A 374 34.76 -11.18 18.92
CA ASN A 374 35.30 -12.48 18.46
C ASN A 374 34.58 -13.72 19.01
N ASP A 375 33.36 -13.58 19.51
CA ASP A 375 32.52 -14.69 19.93
C ASP A 375 31.29 -14.81 19.00
N THR A 376 30.91 -16.03 18.68
CA THR A 376 29.69 -16.31 17.89
C THR A 376 28.48 -16.57 18.77
N ASN A 377 28.70 -16.79 20.07
CA ASN A 377 27.63 -17.12 21.01
C ASN A 377 26.94 -15.85 21.53
N PHE A 378 25.62 -16.00 21.74
CA PHE A 378 24.80 -15.01 22.42
C PHE A 378 24.54 -15.45 23.84
N TYR A 379 24.68 -14.53 24.76
CA TYR A 379 24.53 -14.77 26.18
C TYR A 379 23.36 -13.99 26.74
N PRO A 380 22.48 -14.59 27.53
CA PRO A 380 21.41 -13.89 28.21
C PRO A 380 21.96 -12.78 29.12
N VAL A 381 21.16 -11.72 29.25
CA VAL A 381 21.48 -10.58 30.11
C VAL A 381 20.35 -10.43 31.11
N ARG A 382 20.68 -10.56 32.41
CA ARG A 382 19.73 -10.52 33.51
C ARG A 382 19.84 -9.22 34.30
N LEU A 383 18.69 -8.59 34.62
CA LEU A 383 18.65 -7.44 35.51
C LEU A 383 19.09 -7.83 36.94
N LEU A 384 19.97 -7.04 37.54
CA LEU A 384 20.49 -7.31 38.89
C LEU A 384 19.62 -6.73 40.01
N ASP A 385 18.81 -5.73 39.72
CA ASP A 385 18.03 -4.98 40.71
C ASP A 385 16.66 -5.64 41.02
N ASP A 386 16.51 -6.95 40.82
CA ASP A 386 15.32 -7.71 41.18
C ASP A 386 15.29 -7.99 42.70
N PHE A 387 15.09 -6.94 43.49
CA PHE A 387 14.67 -7.04 44.89
C PHE A 387 13.12 -7.09 45.05
N VAL A 388 12.37 -7.41 44.00
CA VAL A 388 10.93 -7.56 44.07
C VAL A 388 10.51 -8.92 43.55
N GLY A 389 10.34 -9.83 44.51
CA GLY A 389 9.40 -10.96 44.43
C GLY A 389 9.68 -11.97 43.34
N SER A 390 10.31 -13.07 43.72
CA SER A 390 10.30 -14.36 43.00
C SER A 390 8.86 -14.84 42.76
N GLY A 391 8.22 -14.28 41.77
CA GLY A 391 7.05 -14.87 41.14
C GLY A 391 7.55 -15.66 39.94
N LEU A 392 7.49 -16.97 40.01
CA LEU A 392 7.63 -17.89 38.90
C LEU A 392 6.61 -17.55 37.81
N GLY A 393 6.96 -16.72 36.88
CA GLY A 393 6.23 -16.42 35.67
C GLY A 393 7.22 -16.01 34.60
N GLU A 394 7.18 -16.65 33.46
CA GLU A 394 8.04 -16.48 32.26
C GLU A 394 7.90 -15.10 31.59
N THR A 395 7.51 -14.07 32.32
CA THR A 395 7.35 -12.70 31.77
C THR A 395 8.64 -11.91 31.89
N MET A 396 9.03 -11.30 30.79
CA MET A 396 10.17 -10.38 30.72
C MET A 396 10.00 -9.25 31.77
N PRO A 397 11.04 -8.96 32.60
CA PRO A 397 10.97 -7.87 33.59
C PRO A 397 10.51 -6.56 32.96
N GLN A 398 9.69 -5.78 33.64
CA GLN A 398 9.12 -4.52 33.12
C GLN A 398 10.20 -3.56 32.59
N VAL A 399 11.32 -3.44 33.29
CA VAL A 399 12.46 -2.62 32.87
C VAL A 399 13.02 -3.06 31.50
N VAL A 400 13.09 -4.37 31.27
CA VAL A 400 13.56 -4.91 29.98
C VAL A 400 12.52 -4.64 28.90
N GLN A 401 11.23 -4.78 29.19
CA GLN A 401 10.16 -4.43 28.26
C GLN A 401 10.21 -2.94 27.89
N ASP A 402 10.43 -2.04 28.85
CA ASP A 402 10.53 -0.60 28.61
C ASP A 402 11.76 -0.25 27.74
N ILE A 403 12.89 -0.94 27.96
CA ILE A 403 14.09 -0.78 27.11
C ILE A 403 13.80 -1.28 25.69
N VAL A 404 13.22 -2.45 25.52
CA VAL A 404 12.82 -3.00 24.23
C VAL A 404 11.87 -2.03 23.54
N TYR A 405 10.82 -1.59 24.24
CA TYR A 405 9.87 -0.61 23.70
C TYR A 405 10.58 0.64 23.20
N ARG A 406 11.47 1.23 24.01
CA ARG A 406 12.19 2.46 23.68
C ARG A 406 13.03 2.35 22.40
N TYR A 407 13.69 1.24 22.16
CA TYR A 407 14.59 1.10 21.00
C TYR A 407 13.96 0.47 19.79
N MET A 408 12.94 -0.34 19.98
CA MET A 408 12.30 -1.08 18.89
C MET A 408 11.00 -0.42 18.45
N TYR A 409 10.17 0.01 19.40
CA TYR A 409 8.79 0.44 19.15
C TYR A 409 8.50 1.92 19.38
N ALA A 410 9.37 2.67 20.11
CA ALA A 410 9.11 4.08 20.36
C ALA A 410 9.00 4.88 19.06
N TYR A 411 8.07 5.82 19.06
CA TYR A 411 7.85 6.70 17.91
C TYR A 411 9.11 7.51 17.60
N ALA A 412 9.43 7.63 16.31
CA ALA A 412 10.66 8.28 15.84
C ALA A 412 10.88 9.70 16.38
N LYS A 413 9.83 10.41 16.81
CA LYS A 413 9.93 11.74 17.42
C LYS A 413 10.35 11.71 18.88
N GLU A 414 10.11 10.63 19.61
CA GLU A 414 10.45 10.49 21.02
C GLU A 414 11.93 10.10 21.22
N ILE A 415 12.56 9.49 20.21
CA ILE A 415 13.97 9.12 20.23
C ILE A 415 14.88 10.36 20.11
N SER A 416 14.34 11.48 19.64
CA SER A 416 15.08 12.75 19.44
C SER A 416 14.99 13.72 20.62
N ALA A 417 14.26 13.40 21.67
CA ALA A 417 14.23 14.11 22.95
C ALA A 417 15.17 13.43 23.96
#